data_52a7ee2a6d36c16b373ae395bda38080
#
_entry.id   52a7ee2a6d36c16b373ae395bda38080
#
_cell.length_a   1.000
_cell.length_b   1.000
_cell.length_c   1.000
_cell.angle_alpha   90.00
_cell.angle_beta   90.00
_cell.angle_gamma   90.00
#
_symmetry.space_group_name_H-M   'P 1'
#
loop_
_entity.id
_entity.type
_entity.pdbx_description
1 polymer ?
#
loop_
_entity_poly.entity_id
_entity_poly.type
_entity_poly.pdbx_seq_one_letter_code
_entity_poly.pdbx_strand_id
1 'polypeptide(L)'
;MKFFLCLLLISNFIMSEEVFKNTDQTSFESERSFKEFLKWRFTRKQPERIQIETSDDWKQLEQESKYYAVWVGHSTYLLNNGDLTILTDPVFSKRASPLSIAGPKRLISPSISLQELPSIDIITV
;
A
#
# COMPACT_ATOMS: atom_id res chain seq x y z
N MET A 1 -21.31 10.78 32.82
CA MET A 1 -20.12 10.21 33.46
C MET A 1 -19.56 8.97 32.74
N LYS A 2 -19.93 8.68 31.47
CA LYS A 2 -19.42 7.55 30.68
C LYS A 2 -18.50 7.95 29.51
N PHE A 3 -18.32 9.25 29.25
CA PHE A 3 -17.46 9.75 28.15
C PHE A 3 -16.00 10.00 28.58
N PHE A 4 -15.70 10.00 29.86
CA PHE A 4 -14.36 10.28 30.39
C PHE A 4 -13.46 9.04 30.46
N LEU A 5 -14.02 7.86 30.35
CA LEU A 5 -13.25 6.61 30.45
C LEU A 5 -12.61 6.18 29.13
N CYS A 6 -13.08 6.71 27.99
CA CYS A 6 -12.53 6.36 26.68
C CYS A 6 -11.24 7.12 26.33
N LEU A 7 -10.98 8.26 27.01
CA LEU A 7 -9.78 9.07 26.75
C LEU A 7 -8.53 8.54 27.49
N LEU A 8 -8.72 7.74 28.53
CA LEU A 8 -7.62 7.19 29.34
C LEU A 8 -7.00 5.90 28.78
N LEU A 9 -7.60 5.29 27.77
CA LEU A 9 -7.05 4.09 27.14
C LEU A 9 -6.12 4.38 25.96
N ILE A 10 -5.97 5.63 25.55
CA ILE A 10 -5.10 6.05 24.44
C ILE A 10 -3.66 6.35 24.91
N SER A 11 -3.42 6.42 26.23
CA SER A 11 -2.14 6.93 26.76
C SER A 11 -1.03 5.89 26.93
N ASN A 12 -1.21 4.63 26.54
CA ASN A 12 -0.19 3.61 26.72
C ASN A 12 0.27 2.93 25.42
N PHE A 13 0.07 3.58 24.25
CA PHE A 13 0.81 3.18 23.07
C PHE A 13 2.19 3.86 23.13
N ILE A 14 3.07 3.33 23.96
CA ILE A 14 4.50 3.64 23.88
C ILE A 14 4.96 3.02 22.57
N MET A 15 4.92 3.82 21.50
CA MET A 15 5.63 3.47 20.28
C MET A 15 7.12 3.43 20.62
N SER A 16 7.69 2.25 20.58
CA SER A 16 9.13 2.10 20.53
C SER A 16 9.61 2.86 19.30
N GLU A 17 10.27 3.97 19.52
CA GLU A 17 10.83 4.81 18.48
C GLU A 17 12.14 4.19 18.00
N GLU A 18 12.07 3.03 17.32
CA GLU A 18 13.20 2.57 16.53
C GLU A 18 13.23 3.42 15.25
N VAL A 19 13.96 4.51 15.31
CA VAL A 19 14.23 5.36 14.16
C VAL A 19 15.20 4.63 13.25
N PHE A 20 14.71 4.11 12.13
CA PHE A 20 15.57 3.58 11.07
C PHE A 20 16.44 4.73 10.53
N LYS A 21 17.75 4.63 10.70
CA LYS A 21 18.70 5.58 10.14
C LYS A 21 19.27 5.03 8.85
N ASN A 22 19.45 5.90 7.87
CA ASN A 22 20.19 5.55 6.67
C ASN A 22 21.63 5.16 7.01
N THR A 23 22.26 4.35 6.18
CA THR A 23 23.67 3.89 6.35
C THR A 23 24.66 5.04 6.39
N ASP A 24 24.32 6.17 5.78
CA ASP A 24 25.13 7.41 5.77
C ASP A 24 24.85 8.33 6.97
N GLN A 25 24.08 7.86 7.96
CA GLN A 25 23.64 8.59 9.15
C GLN A 25 22.80 9.85 8.86
N THR A 26 22.36 10.07 7.63
CA THR A 26 21.40 11.14 7.34
C THR A 26 20.02 10.72 7.82
N SER A 27 19.53 11.36 8.89
CA SER A 27 18.15 11.26 9.28
C SER A 27 17.35 12.26 8.43
N PHE A 28 16.36 11.77 7.67
CA PHE A 28 15.33 12.66 7.15
C PHE A 28 14.42 13.06 8.32
N GLU A 29 14.85 14.04 9.09
CA GLU A 29 13.93 14.72 9.99
C GLU A 29 12.91 15.48 9.13
N SER A 30 11.79 14.83 8.90
CA SER A 30 10.68 15.48 8.26
C SER A 30 10.04 16.44 9.28
N GLU A 31 10.54 17.66 9.36
CA GLU A 31 9.93 18.77 10.12
C GLU A 31 8.57 19.19 9.56
N ARG A 32 7.92 18.32 8.79
CA ARG A 32 6.61 18.65 8.24
C ARG A 32 5.58 18.71 9.34
N SER A 33 5.26 19.94 9.72
CA SER A 33 4.20 20.22 10.67
C SER A 33 2.88 19.59 10.21
N PHE A 34 2.10 19.03 11.15
CA PHE A 34 0.73 18.55 10.89
C PHE A 34 -0.13 19.60 10.17
N LYS A 35 0.10 20.90 10.44
CA LYS A 35 -0.55 22.01 9.75
C LYS A 35 -0.20 22.05 8.26
N GLU A 36 1.05 21.80 7.88
CA GLU A 36 1.47 21.74 6.47
C GLU A 36 0.90 20.52 5.77
N PHE A 37 0.83 19.37 6.46
CA PHE A 37 0.15 18.18 5.96
C PHE A 37 -1.33 18.46 5.69
N LEU A 38 -2.05 19.13 6.60
CA LEU A 38 -3.44 19.50 6.38
C LEU A 38 -3.58 20.49 5.22
N LYS A 39 -2.74 21.51 5.16
CA LYS A 39 -2.73 22.48 4.05
C LYS A 39 -2.55 21.74 2.72
N TRP A 40 -1.53 20.91 2.60
CA TRP A 40 -1.29 20.09 1.40
C TRP A 40 -2.49 19.20 1.07
N ARG A 41 -3.09 18.54 2.06
CA ARG A 41 -4.23 17.64 1.90
C ARG A 41 -5.45 18.32 1.29
N PHE A 42 -5.70 19.58 1.66
CA PHE A 42 -6.85 20.35 1.19
C PHE A 42 -6.57 21.18 -0.08
N THR A 43 -5.33 21.53 -0.35
CA THR A 43 -4.96 22.38 -1.50
C THR A 43 -4.49 21.61 -2.72
N ARG A 44 -4.13 20.32 -2.57
CA ARG A 44 -3.64 19.53 -3.70
C ARG A 44 -4.75 19.30 -4.72
N LYS A 45 -4.45 19.57 -5.98
CA LYS A 45 -5.30 19.15 -7.09
C LYS A 45 -5.28 17.62 -7.19
N GLN A 46 -6.44 17.02 -7.39
CA GLN A 46 -6.52 15.60 -7.71
C GLN A 46 -5.94 15.40 -9.11
N PRO A 47 -5.02 14.45 -9.31
CA PRO A 47 -4.57 14.13 -10.65
C PRO A 47 -5.73 13.59 -11.48
N GLU A 48 -5.70 13.86 -12.77
CA GLU A 48 -6.65 13.27 -13.71
C GLU A 48 -6.47 11.74 -13.72
N ARG A 49 -7.57 11.03 -13.87
CA ARG A 49 -7.53 9.58 -14.02
C ARG A 49 -6.95 9.25 -15.38
N ILE A 50 -5.82 8.59 -15.39
CA ILE A 50 -5.25 8.00 -16.58
C ILE A 50 -5.87 6.61 -16.73
N GLN A 51 -6.51 6.33 -17.85
CA GLN A 51 -6.88 4.96 -18.20
C GLN A 51 -5.62 4.25 -18.67
N ILE A 52 -5.16 3.29 -17.89
CA ILE A 52 -4.11 2.36 -18.30
C ILE A 52 -4.85 1.09 -18.71
N GLU A 53 -4.65 0.68 -19.94
CA GLU A 53 -5.12 -0.62 -20.40
C GLU A 53 -4.35 -1.70 -19.63
N THR A 54 -5.08 -2.56 -18.97
CA THR A 54 -4.53 -3.73 -18.29
C THR A 54 -4.73 -4.94 -19.17
N SER A 55 -3.69 -5.77 -19.27
CA SER A 55 -3.74 -7.01 -20.04
C SER A 55 -3.97 -8.19 -19.09
N ASP A 56 -4.69 -9.21 -19.57
CA ASP A 56 -4.88 -10.49 -18.88
C ASP A 56 -3.76 -11.49 -19.19
N ASP A 57 -2.71 -11.06 -19.89
CA ASP A 57 -1.59 -11.91 -20.34
C ASP A 57 -0.79 -12.53 -19.19
N TRP A 58 -0.97 -12.04 -17.95
CA TRP A 58 -0.33 -12.60 -16.77
C TRP A 58 -0.68 -14.08 -16.56
N LYS A 59 -1.88 -14.52 -16.97
CA LYS A 59 -2.30 -15.93 -16.88
C LYS A 59 -1.49 -16.81 -17.81
N GLN A 60 -1.10 -16.29 -18.97
CA GLN A 60 -0.19 -16.97 -19.89
C GLN A 60 1.22 -17.03 -19.31
N LEU A 61 1.70 -15.93 -18.70
CA LEU A 61 2.99 -15.93 -18.03
C LEU A 61 3.05 -16.97 -16.89
N GLU A 62 1.98 -17.12 -16.12
CA GLU A 62 1.88 -18.12 -15.07
C GLU A 62 2.00 -19.56 -15.62
N GLN A 63 1.42 -19.83 -16.79
CA GLN A 63 1.44 -21.16 -17.41
C GLN A 63 2.77 -21.45 -18.12
N GLU A 64 3.38 -20.46 -18.77
CA GLU A 64 4.53 -20.64 -19.65
C GLU A 64 5.87 -20.36 -18.96
N SER A 65 5.88 -19.59 -17.89
CA SER A 65 7.12 -19.10 -17.27
C SER A 65 7.17 -19.43 -15.79
N LYS A 66 8.30 -19.98 -15.37
CA LYS A 66 8.62 -20.17 -13.94
C LYS A 66 9.03 -18.86 -13.25
N TYR A 67 9.35 -17.83 -14.02
CA TYR A 67 9.82 -16.53 -13.52
C TYR A 67 8.98 -15.44 -14.13
N TYR A 68 8.21 -14.75 -13.31
CA TYR A 68 7.44 -13.60 -13.77
C TYR A 68 7.31 -12.53 -12.69
N ALA A 69 7.06 -11.31 -13.14
CA ALA A 69 6.70 -10.18 -12.30
C ALA A 69 5.51 -9.45 -12.94
N VAL A 70 4.40 -9.38 -12.22
CA VAL A 70 3.18 -8.72 -12.69
C VAL A 70 2.85 -7.57 -11.76
N TRP A 71 2.70 -6.37 -12.31
CA TRP A 71 2.22 -5.22 -11.55
C TRP A 71 0.71 -5.28 -11.39
N VAL A 72 0.26 -5.53 -10.17
CA VAL A 72 -1.17 -5.60 -9.83
C VAL A 72 -1.79 -4.21 -9.69
N GLY A 73 -0.95 -3.24 -9.36
CA GLY A 73 -1.35 -1.85 -9.22
C GLY A 73 -0.97 -1.26 -7.86
N HIS A 74 -0.78 0.07 -7.80
CA HIS A 74 -0.18 0.76 -6.67
C HIS A 74 1.23 0.22 -6.41
N SER A 75 1.52 -0.23 -5.20
CA SER A 75 2.78 -0.86 -4.78
C SER A 75 2.74 -2.40 -4.84
N THR A 76 1.61 -2.98 -5.26
CA THR A 76 1.39 -4.42 -5.27
C THR A 76 1.97 -5.06 -6.52
N TYR A 77 2.85 -6.05 -6.32
CA TYR A 77 3.39 -6.92 -7.36
C TYR A 77 3.12 -8.38 -7.02
N LEU A 78 2.80 -9.16 -8.04
CA LEU A 78 2.80 -10.61 -8.00
C LEU A 78 4.09 -11.10 -8.66
N LEU A 79 4.91 -11.79 -7.91
CA LEU A 79 6.22 -12.29 -8.33
C LEU A 79 6.25 -13.80 -8.23
N ASN A 80 6.89 -14.46 -9.19
CA ASN A 80 7.23 -15.87 -9.08
C ASN A 80 8.70 -16.07 -9.46
N ASN A 81 9.46 -16.75 -8.61
CA ASN A 81 10.87 -17.01 -8.81
C ASN A 81 11.15 -18.48 -9.20
N GLY A 82 10.12 -19.21 -9.61
CA GLY A 82 10.19 -20.62 -9.98
C GLY A 82 9.83 -21.57 -8.84
N ASP A 83 10.11 -21.19 -7.60
CA ASP A 83 9.85 -21.99 -6.40
C ASP A 83 8.76 -21.39 -5.51
N LEU A 84 8.68 -20.08 -5.47
CA LEU A 84 7.79 -19.33 -4.57
C LEU A 84 7.00 -18.26 -5.33
N THR A 85 5.74 -18.14 -4.96
CA THR A 85 4.85 -17.05 -5.39
C THR A 85 4.74 -16.02 -4.27
N ILE A 86 5.13 -14.79 -4.56
CA ILE A 86 5.26 -13.69 -3.59
C ILE A 86 4.31 -12.57 -3.98
N LEU A 87 3.55 -12.07 -3.02
CA LEU A 87 2.70 -10.89 -3.20
C LEU A 87 3.23 -9.76 -2.31
N THR A 88 3.60 -8.64 -2.93
CA THR A 88 4.14 -7.50 -2.19
C THR A 88 3.05 -6.48 -1.89
N ASP A 89 3.07 -5.91 -0.68
CA ASP A 89 2.21 -4.81 -0.23
C ASP A 89 0.78 -4.86 -0.82
N PRO A 90 -0.03 -5.90 -0.47
CA PRO A 90 -1.30 -6.18 -1.14
C PRO A 90 -2.37 -5.15 -0.81
N VAL A 91 -2.61 -4.21 -1.73
CA VAL A 91 -3.65 -3.20 -1.62
C VAL A 91 -4.70 -3.41 -2.70
N PHE A 92 -5.82 -4.05 -2.37
CA PHE A 92 -6.96 -4.30 -3.26
C PHE A 92 -8.15 -3.36 -3.02
N SER A 93 -8.09 -2.58 -1.94
CA SER A 93 -9.16 -1.66 -1.58
C SER A 93 -9.30 -0.51 -2.59
N LYS A 94 -10.52 0.07 -2.66
CA LYS A 94 -10.79 1.26 -3.49
C LYS A 94 -10.03 2.51 -3.06
N ARG A 95 -9.41 2.49 -1.87
CA ARG A 95 -8.60 3.58 -1.32
C ARG A 95 -7.34 3.01 -0.71
N ALA A 96 -6.23 3.69 -0.90
CA ALA A 96 -4.97 3.40 -0.22
C ALA A 96 -5.02 3.98 1.21
N SER A 97 -5.83 3.37 2.06
CA SER A 97 -6.01 3.79 3.46
C SER A 97 -6.66 2.66 4.23
N PRO A 98 -6.31 2.47 5.50
CA PRO A 98 -7.02 1.54 6.40
C PRO A 98 -8.48 1.94 6.65
N LEU A 99 -8.83 3.21 6.42
CA LEU A 99 -10.20 3.70 6.52
C LEU A 99 -10.87 3.73 5.14
N SER A 100 -11.96 3.01 4.98
CA SER A 100 -12.69 2.91 3.71
C SER A 100 -13.29 4.25 3.21
N ILE A 101 -13.50 5.19 4.12
CA ILE A 101 -14.09 6.51 3.84
C ILE A 101 -13.05 7.61 3.64
N ALA A 102 -11.82 7.43 4.11
CA ALA A 102 -10.75 8.42 4.09
C ALA A 102 -9.57 7.97 3.25
N GLY A 103 -8.71 8.90 2.84
CA GLY A 103 -7.51 8.62 2.05
C GLY A 103 -7.71 8.76 0.54
N PRO A 104 -6.61 8.69 -0.23
CA PRO A 104 -6.64 8.85 -1.67
C PRO A 104 -7.39 7.70 -2.33
N LYS A 105 -8.22 8.03 -3.31
CA LYS A 105 -8.86 7.03 -4.15
C LYS A 105 -7.81 6.39 -5.06
N ARG A 106 -7.96 5.10 -5.30
CA ARG A 106 -7.18 4.40 -6.32
C ARG A 106 -7.48 5.00 -7.69
N LEU A 107 -6.44 5.30 -8.46
CA LEU A 107 -6.55 5.87 -9.81
C LEU A 107 -6.75 4.78 -10.86
N ILE A 108 -6.16 3.62 -10.65
CA ILE A 108 -6.14 2.48 -11.57
C ILE A 108 -6.73 1.28 -10.82
N SER A 109 -7.60 0.53 -11.46
CA SER A 109 -8.10 -0.73 -10.91
C SER A 109 -6.96 -1.76 -10.81
N PRO A 110 -7.00 -2.71 -9.87
CA PRO A 110 -6.06 -3.83 -9.89
C PRO A 110 -6.15 -4.58 -11.22
N SER A 111 -5.00 -4.94 -11.79
CA SER A 111 -4.94 -5.75 -13.02
C SER A 111 -5.36 -7.20 -12.76
N ILE A 112 -5.18 -7.67 -11.53
CA ILE A 112 -5.61 -8.99 -11.07
C ILE A 112 -6.59 -8.78 -9.92
N SER A 113 -7.74 -9.43 -9.98
CA SER A 113 -8.68 -9.40 -8.86
C SER A 113 -8.21 -10.33 -7.73
N LEU A 114 -8.69 -10.09 -6.51
CA LEU A 114 -8.32 -10.93 -5.35
C LEU A 114 -8.72 -12.40 -5.55
N GLN A 115 -9.80 -12.64 -6.29
CA GLN A 115 -10.33 -13.98 -6.57
C GLN A 115 -9.53 -14.72 -7.64
N GLU A 116 -8.78 -14.00 -8.46
CA GLU A 116 -7.96 -14.55 -9.55
C GLU A 116 -6.50 -14.79 -9.16
N LEU A 117 -6.12 -14.38 -7.95
CA LEU A 117 -4.76 -14.61 -7.47
C LEU A 117 -4.45 -16.13 -7.39
N PRO A 118 -3.26 -16.55 -7.81
CA PRO A 118 -2.78 -17.91 -7.56
C PRO A 118 -2.56 -18.16 -6.06
N SER A 119 -2.16 -19.38 -5.71
CA SER A 119 -1.67 -19.67 -4.36
C SER A 119 -0.46 -18.80 -4.05
N ILE A 120 -0.48 -18.11 -2.92
CA ILE A 120 0.59 -17.21 -2.47
C ILE A 120 1.35 -17.89 -1.34
N ASP A 121 2.68 -18.02 -1.49
CA ASP A 121 3.56 -18.60 -0.47
C ASP A 121 4.01 -17.53 0.53
N ILE A 122 4.30 -16.31 0.05
CA ILE A 122 4.82 -15.22 0.88
C ILE A 122 4.06 -13.92 0.59
N ILE A 123 3.68 -13.23 1.65
CA ILE A 123 3.19 -11.86 1.58
C ILE A 123 4.19 -10.95 2.31
N THR A 124 4.64 -9.90 1.64
CA THR A 124 5.46 -8.84 2.25
C THR A 124 4.64 -7.57 2.42
N VAL A 125 4.86 -6.86 3.53
CA VAL A 125 4.17 -5.59 3.87
C VAL A 125 5.21 -4.57 4.29
#